data_72736efe2fe093b1fac24885406f0801
#
_entry.id   72736efe2fe093b1fac24885406f0801
#
_cell.length_a   1.000
_cell.length_b   1.000
_cell.length_c   1.000
_cell.angle_alpha   90.00
_cell.angle_beta   90.00
_cell.angle_gamma   90.00
#
_symmetry.space_group_name_H-M   'P 1'
#
loop_
_entity.id
_entity.type
_entity.pdbx_description
1 polymer ?
#
loop_
_entity_poly.entity_id
_entity_poly.type
_entity_poly.pdbx_seq_one_letter_code
_entity_poly.pdbx_strand_id
1 'polypeptide(L)'
;SRNCRFCVDTLVSTQNLRLGVLRLQELLNHLNAGSTQMERLVDELATAQLDDYKKLYLKDREIKNIIIVDDYLSPWAVRKAHERGEVNAVVDRKAFSQLMEALRTKGTTELAKRMDIAEEKVPLVYISAILTRRIAELMGAELVWAPGVTLCDGIAYEYAEQNKMFRGEHDFAEDIIACALNISKRYNGSSKRADTLEHITTTIFDSMKKVHGMGQRERLYLRLAAILHDCGKYISLLNVGEASYDIIMATEMIGLSHMEREIVANVVRFNHSDFVYYGQAQERPMGLDKASYLTVAKLTAILRLANSLDRSHKQKMKGVKAVLQENELILKVDTQEDITLEKGFFQTSTEFFKEVYSITPVIRQKKKF
;
A
#
# COMPACT_ATOMS: atom_id res chain seq x y z
N SER A 1 -13.93 31.81 9.97
CA SER A 1 -13.45 30.74 9.03
C SER A 1 -11.92 30.81 8.93
N ARG A 2 -11.24 29.98 9.66
CA ARG A 2 -9.81 29.78 9.50
C ARG A 2 -9.61 28.53 8.63
N ASN A 3 -9.16 28.73 7.38
CA ASN A 3 -8.67 27.70 6.51
C ASN A 3 -7.43 27.06 7.16
N CYS A 4 -7.60 26.01 7.91
CA CYS A 4 -6.53 25.07 8.15
C CYS A 4 -6.34 24.27 6.84
N ARG A 5 -5.41 24.71 6.00
CA ARG A 5 -4.81 23.83 5.00
C ARG A 5 -4.02 22.79 5.76
N PHE A 6 -4.66 21.69 6.10
CA PHE A 6 -3.92 20.49 6.44
C PHE A 6 -3.19 20.02 5.20
N CYS A 7 -1.90 19.86 5.34
CA CYS A 7 -1.06 19.23 4.36
C CYS A 7 -1.61 17.85 4.01
N VAL A 8 -1.63 17.62 2.76
CA VAL A 8 -1.73 16.40 1.98
C VAL A 8 -1.59 15.14 2.84
N ASP A 9 -2.72 14.56 3.20
CA ASP A 9 -2.82 13.28 3.90
C ASP A 9 -2.55 12.15 2.90
N THR A 10 -1.29 12.00 2.48
CA THR A 10 -0.90 10.90 1.62
C THR A 10 -0.05 9.90 2.39
N LEU A 11 -0.44 8.63 2.32
CA LEU A 11 0.33 7.53 2.86
C LEU A 11 1.68 7.44 2.15
N VAL A 12 2.76 7.50 2.93
CA VAL A 12 4.11 7.47 2.36
C VAL A 12 4.66 6.05 2.31
N SER A 13 4.54 5.30 3.38
CA SER A 13 5.10 3.96 3.51
C SER A 13 4.41 3.20 4.61
N THR A 14 4.23 1.91 4.41
CA THR A 14 3.74 0.97 5.41
C THR A 14 4.73 -0.15 5.57
N GLN A 15 4.87 -0.64 6.79
CA GLN A 15 5.73 -1.77 7.09
C GLN A 15 5.16 -2.56 8.25
N ASN A 16 5.07 -3.86 8.07
CA ASN A 16 4.71 -4.77 9.14
C ASN A 16 5.98 -5.15 9.93
N LEU A 17 5.97 -4.86 11.22
CA LEU A 17 7.07 -5.20 12.13
C LEU A 17 6.62 -6.31 13.09
N ARG A 18 7.55 -7.19 13.47
CA ARG A 18 7.27 -8.29 14.41
C ARG A 18 7.36 -7.83 15.87
N LEU A 19 6.74 -6.68 16.17
CA LEU A 19 6.77 -5.99 17.47
C LEU A 19 5.40 -5.93 18.16
N GLY A 20 4.48 -6.85 17.82
CA GLY A 20 3.17 -6.91 18.48
C GLY A 20 3.29 -7.21 19.98
N VAL A 21 2.51 -6.49 20.81
CA VAL A 21 2.55 -6.56 22.30
C VAL A 21 2.37 -7.99 22.80
N LEU A 22 1.39 -8.75 22.29
CA LEU A 22 1.16 -10.15 22.68
C LEU A 22 2.35 -11.05 22.31
N ARG A 23 2.92 -10.85 21.12
CA ARG A 23 4.10 -11.62 20.67
C ARG A 23 5.32 -11.34 21.53
N LEU A 24 5.52 -10.08 21.92
CA LEU A 24 6.61 -9.70 22.83
C LEU A 24 6.38 -10.32 24.21
N GLN A 25 5.16 -10.32 24.74
CA GLN A 25 4.83 -10.96 26.01
C GLN A 25 5.13 -12.47 25.97
N GLU A 26 4.70 -13.16 24.91
CA GLU A 26 4.97 -14.59 24.75
C GLU A 26 6.47 -14.88 24.70
N LEU A 27 7.23 -14.09 23.96
CA LEU A 27 8.68 -14.20 23.89
C LEU A 27 9.34 -13.98 25.27
N LEU A 28 8.91 -12.94 25.98
CA LEU A 28 9.43 -12.64 27.33
C LEU A 28 9.14 -13.77 28.34
N ASN A 29 7.96 -14.38 28.25
CA ASN A 29 7.58 -15.54 29.04
C ASN A 29 8.48 -16.74 28.72
N HIS A 30 8.76 -17.02 27.45
CA HIS A 30 9.69 -18.07 27.03
C HIS A 30 11.12 -17.85 27.54
N LEU A 31 11.54 -16.60 27.65
CA LEU A 31 12.87 -16.24 28.16
C LEU A 31 12.94 -16.21 29.70
N ASN A 32 11.82 -16.45 30.39
CA ASN A 32 11.70 -16.30 31.84
C ASN A 32 12.21 -14.93 32.33
N ALA A 33 11.95 -13.87 31.55
CA ALA A 33 12.45 -12.54 31.82
C ALA A 33 11.77 -11.92 33.05
N GLY A 34 12.56 -11.56 34.06
CA GLY A 34 12.08 -10.76 35.20
C GLY A 34 11.70 -9.33 34.77
N SER A 35 10.94 -8.63 35.61
CA SER A 35 10.43 -7.28 35.32
C SER A 35 11.53 -6.25 34.92
N THR A 36 12.69 -6.34 35.56
CA THR A 36 13.87 -5.50 35.29
C THR A 36 14.54 -5.82 33.96
N GLN A 37 14.43 -7.07 33.48
CA GLN A 37 14.98 -7.48 32.17
C GLN A 37 14.03 -7.20 31.04
N MET A 38 12.71 -7.21 31.32
CA MET A 38 11.65 -6.98 30.29
C MET A 38 11.88 -5.70 29.51
N GLU A 39 12.10 -4.58 30.21
CA GLU A 39 12.28 -3.28 29.56
C GLU A 39 13.48 -3.28 28.61
N ARG A 40 14.61 -3.82 29.06
CA ARG A 40 15.83 -3.90 28.25
C ARG A 40 15.64 -4.79 27.02
N LEU A 41 15.01 -5.95 27.18
CA LEU A 41 14.79 -6.88 26.08
C LEU A 41 13.83 -6.32 25.03
N VAL A 42 12.75 -5.65 25.45
CA VAL A 42 11.84 -4.97 24.52
C VAL A 42 12.56 -3.84 23.79
N ASP A 43 13.37 -3.03 24.50
CA ASP A 43 14.17 -1.96 23.88
C ASP A 43 15.17 -2.51 22.86
N GLU A 44 15.86 -3.60 23.15
CA GLU A 44 16.82 -4.24 22.22
C GLU A 44 16.10 -4.77 20.95
N LEU A 45 14.99 -5.49 21.14
CA LEU A 45 14.20 -6.04 20.02
C LEU A 45 13.57 -4.93 19.15
N ALA A 46 13.03 -3.90 19.79
CA ALA A 46 12.45 -2.77 19.10
C ALA A 46 13.52 -2.00 18.31
N THR A 47 14.67 -1.74 18.93
CA THR A 47 15.78 -1.01 18.30
C THR A 47 16.24 -1.69 17.03
N ALA A 48 16.48 -3.00 17.06
CA ALA A 48 16.97 -3.76 15.92
C ALA A 48 16.06 -3.62 14.69
N GLN A 49 14.74 -3.72 14.87
CA GLN A 49 13.79 -3.62 13.76
C GLN A 49 13.53 -2.17 13.33
N LEU A 50 13.48 -1.24 14.29
CA LEU A 50 13.18 0.17 14.00
C LEU A 50 14.36 0.90 13.37
N ASP A 51 15.60 0.54 13.68
CA ASP A 51 16.79 1.09 13.03
C ASP A 51 16.81 0.74 11.54
N ASP A 52 16.49 -0.49 11.19
CA ASP A 52 16.37 -0.90 9.79
C ASP A 52 15.20 -0.18 9.11
N TYR A 53 14.05 -0.07 9.77
CA TYR A 53 12.92 0.69 9.24
C TYR A 53 13.30 2.15 8.98
N LYS A 54 13.96 2.81 9.93
CA LYS A 54 14.41 4.20 9.80
C LYS A 54 15.36 4.37 8.62
N LYS A 55 16.38 3.53 8.50
CA LYS A 55 17.37 3.58 7.42
C LYS A 55 16.77 3.35 6.03
N LEU A 56 15.91 2.34 5.91
CA LEU A 56 15.40 1.90 4.61
C LEU A 56 14.18 2.71 4.15
N TYR A 57 13.31 3.13 5.06
CA TYR A 57 12.00 3.68 4.72
C TYR A 57 11.83 5.15 5.06
N LEU A 58 12.33 5.61 6.20
CA LEU A 58 12.20 7.01 6.60
C LEU A 58 13.35 7.86 6.06
N LYS A 59 14.56 7.31 6.03
CA LYS A 59 15.78 8.04 5.62
C LYS A 59 15.94 9.33 6.47
N ASP A 60 15.96 10.49 5.82
CA ASP A 60 16.17 11.80 6.46
C ASP A 60 14.86 12.49 6.90
N ARG A 61 13.72 11.78 6.94
CA ARG A 61 12.46 12.36 7.38
C ARG A 61 12.42 12.53 8.88
N GLU A 62 12.01 13.70 9.33
CA GLU A 62 11.71 13.98 10.72
C GLU A 62 10.27 13.57 11.05
N ILE A 63 10.09 12.78 12.11
CA ILE A 63 8.79 12.37 12.62
C ILE A 63 8.54 13.16 13.91
N LYS A 64 7.68 14.17 13.85
CA LYS A 64 7.36 15.02 15.02
C LYS A 64 6.28 14.42 15.89
N ASN A 65 5.33 13.73 15.31
CA ASN A 65 4.16 13.18 15.99
C ASN A 65 4.01 11.69 15.71
N ILE A 66 3.55 10.94 16.71
CA ILE A 66 3.15 9.53 16.58
C ILE A 66 1.67 9.44 16.93
N ILE A 67 0.92 8.70 16.15
CA ILE A 67 -0.47 8.35 16.45
C ILE A 67 -0.48 6.87 16.82
N ILE A 68 -1.02 6.55 17.99
CA ILE A 68 -1.17 5.16 18.44
C ILE A 68 -2.63 4.73 18.36
N VAL A 69 -2.84 3.56 17.77
CA VAL A 69 -4.14 2.86 17.73
C VAL A 69 -3.89 1.47 18.31
N ASP A 70 -4.17 1.31 19.59
CA ASP A 70 -3.99 0.04 20.30
C ASP A 70 -5.05 -0.15 21.40
N ASP A 71 -5.17 -1.37 21.90
CA ASP A 71 -6.12 -1.73 22.96
C ASP A 71 -5.53 -1.62 24.38
N TYR A 72 -4.29 -1.17 24.51
CA TYR A 72 -3.56 -1.18 25.79
C TYR A 72 -3.26 0.21 26.32
N LEU A 73 -2.47 0.99 25.58
CA LEU A 73 -2.01 2.31 26.01
C LEU A 73 -3.01 3.42 25.65
N SER A 74 -3.67 3.33 24.48
CA SER A 74 -4.66 4.31 24.04
C SER A 74 -5.79 4.55 25.04
N PRO A 75 -6.44 3.52 25.66
CA PRO A 75 -7.50 3.74 26.64
C PRO A 75 -7.02 4.50 27.88
N TRP A 76 -5.80 4.25 28.33
CA TRP A 76 -5.21 4.98 29.44
C TRP A 76 -4.99 6.47 29.08
N ALA A 77 -4.44 6.74 27.88
CA ALA A 77 -4.18 8.10 27.42
C ALA A 77 -5.47 8.92 27.28
N VAL A 78 -6.51 8.33 26.69
CA VAL A 78 -7.84 8.96 26.54
C VAL A 78 -8.44 9.29 27.90
N ARG A 79 -8.41 8.37 28.86
CA ARG A 79 -8.92 8.62 30.21
C ARG A 79 -8.16 9.76 30.90
N LYS A 80 -6.84 9.79 30.78
CA LYS A 80 -6.02 10.85 31.35
C LYS A 80 -6.32 12.21 30.76
N ALA A 81 -6.63 12.29 29.48
CA ALA A 81 -7.08 13.52 28.83
C ALA A 81 -8.44 13.95 29.38
N HIS A 82 -9.41 13.06 29.52
CA HIS A 82 -10.72 13.36 30.08
C HIS A 82 -10.64 13.84 31.53
N GLU A 83 -9.78 13.22 32.36
CA GLU A 83 -9.56 13.68 33.74
C GLU A 83 -9.03 15.13 33.81
N ARG A 84 -8.33 15.58 32.77
CA ARG A 84 -7.82 16.96 32.64
C ARG A 84 -8.78 17.91 31.91
N GLY A 85 -9.94 17.41 31.45
CA GLY A 85 -10.89 18.18 30.64
C GLY A 85 -10.40 18.46 29.22
N GLU A 86 -9.44 17.66 28.71
CA GLU A 86 -8.89 17.79 27.37
C GLU A 86 -9.70 16.93 26.38
N VAL A 87 -9.93 17.46 25.20
CA VAL A 87 -10.63 16.73 24.11
C VAL A 87 -9.70 15.75 23.40
N ASN A 88 -8.42 16.12 23.28
CA ASN A 88 -7.42 15.33 22.56
C ASN A 88 -6.48 14.62 23.54
N ALA A 89 -6.38 13.32 23.44
CA ALA A 89 -5.44 12.55 24.23
C ALA A 89 -4.03 12.67 23.65
N VAL A 90 -3.24 13.57 24.21
CA VAL A 90 -1.83 13.77 23.88
C VAL A 90 -0.99 13.35 25.08
N VAL A 91 -0.02 12.50 24.83
CA VAL A 91 0.95 12.05 25.83
C VAL A 91 2.29 12.69 25.50
N ASP A 92 2.71 13.63 26.32
CA ASP A 92 4.03 14.22 26.24
C ASP A 92 5.09 13.36 26.99
N ARG A 93 6.34 13.74 26.86
CA ARG A 93 7.48 13.05 27.48
C ARG A 93 7.35 12.97 29.01
N LYS A 94 6.76 13.99 29.65
CA LYS A 94 6.57 14.04 31.11
C LYS A 94 5.51 13.03 31.56
N ALA A 95 4.37 13.01 30.88
CA ALA A 95 3.29 12.04 31.15
C ALA A 95 3.78 10.60 30.93
N PHE A 96 4.57 10.37 29.90
CA PHE A 96 5.20 9.07 29.64
C PHE A 96 6.15 8.65 30.78
N SER A 97 7.01 9.56 31.24
CA SER A 97 7.93 9.27 32.35
C SER A 97 7.18 8.92 33.63
N GLN A 98 6.09 9.63 33.93
CA GLN A 98 5.26 9.33 35.09
C GLN A 98 4.55 7.97 34.99
N LEU A 99 4.08 7.60 33.79
CA LEU A 99 3.51 6.28 33.55
C LEU A 99 4.55 5.18 33.74
N MET A 100 5.72 5.31 33.15
CA MET A 100 6.80 4.34 33.27
C MET A 100 7.24 4.14 34.74
N GLU A 101 7.36 5.21 35.49
CA GLU A 101 7.68 5.16 36.91
C GLU A 101 6.60 4.43 37.70
N ALA A 102 5.32 4.72 37.41
CA ALA A 102 4.22 4.01 38.09
C ALA A 102 4.22 2.51 37.74
N LEU A 103 4.47 2.14 36.46
CA LEU A 103 4.53 0.75 36.00
C LEU A 103 5.70 -0.03 36.62
N ARG A 104 6.82 0.63 36.98
CA ARG A 104 7.98 0.01 37.62
C ARG A 104 7.81 -0.14 39.11
N THR A 105 7.16 0.79 39.80
CA THR A 105 7.18 0.90 41.25
C THR A 105 5.93 0.36 41.93
N LYS A 106 4.79 0.31 41.20
CA LYS A 106 3.51 -0.10 41.78
C LYS A 106 3.19 -1.55 41.49
N GLY A 107 2.50 -2.20 42.42
CA GLY A 107 2.01 -3.56 42.23
C GLY A 107 0.90 -3.66 41.18
N THR A 108 0.80 -4.84 40.56
CA THR A 108 -0.15 -5.13 39.48
C THR A 108 -1.60 -4.82 39.88
N THR A 109 -2.02 -5.22 41.09
CA THR A 109 -3.37 -4.97 41.62
C THR A 109 -3.69 -3.47 41.77
N GLU A 110 -2.72 -2.66 42.24
CA GLU A 110 -2.89 -1.20 42.34
C GLU A 110 -3.00 -0.55 40.96
N LEU A 111 -2.16 -0.97 40.03
CA LEU A 111 -2.18 -0.48 38.64
C LEU A 111 -3.47 -0.85 37.95
N ALA A 112 -3.95 -2.08 38.11
CA ALA A 112 -5.22 -2.54 37.55
C ALA A 112 -6.40 -1.67 38.01
N LYS A 113 -6.50 -1.41 39.32
CA LYS A 113 -7.52 -0.53 39.91
C LYS A 113 -7.40 0.91 39.40
N ARG A 114 -6.17 1.45 39.32
CA ARG A 114 -5.93 2.82 38.86
C ARG A 114 -6.22 3.02 37.37
N MET A 115 -5.98 1.99 36.59
CA MET A 115 -6.21 2.00 35.14
C MET A 115 -7.59 1.46 34.75
N ASP A 116 -8.34 0.93 35.73
CA ASP A 116 -9.65 0.29 35.52
C ASP A 116 -9.60 -0.79 34.43
N ILE A 117 -8.65 -1.69 34.55
CA ILE A 117 -8.41 -2.83 33.68
C ILE A 117 -8.25 -4.11 34.50
N ALA A 118 -8.40 -5.27 33.86
CA ALA A 118 -8.08 -6.54 34.49
C ALA A 118 -6.57 -6.67 34.81
N GLU A 119 -6.22 -7.31 35.93
CA GLU A 119 -4.82 -7.43 36.37
C GLU A 119 -3.92 -8.10 35.30
N GLU A 120 -4.45 -9.07 34.58
CA GLU A 120 -3.77 -9.77 33.49
C GLU A 120 -3.38 -8.87 32.31
N LYS A 121 -4.03 -7.70 32.16
CA LYS A 121 -3.70 -6.72 31.13
C LYS A 121 -2.56 -5.76 31.50
N VAL A 122 -2.22 -5.65 32.77
CA VAL A 122 -1.17 -4.73 33.25
C VAL A 122 0.19 -4.98 32.59
N PRO A 123 0.67 -6.24 32.45
CA PRO A 123 1.92 -6.51 31.73
C PRO A 123 1.88 -6.07 30.25
N LEU A 124 0.70 -6.21 29.59
CA LEU A 124 0.52 -5.79 28.19
C LEU A 124 0.59 -4.27 28.05
N VAL A 125 -0.02 -3.52 28.98
CA VAL A 125 0.10 -2.06 29.05
C VAL A 125 1.56 -1.65 29.21
N TYR A 126 2.32 -2.37 30.08
CA TYR A 126 3.73 -2.08 30.29
C TYR A 126 4.56 -2.29 29.02
N ILE A 127 4.40 -3.43 28.34
CA ILE A 127 5.08 -3.71 27.07
C ILE A 127 4.71 -2.68 26.00
N SER A 128 3.42 -2.32 25.88
CA SER A 128 2.97 -1.28 24.94
C SER A 128 3.59 0.08 25.25
N ALA A 129 3.70 0.44 26.53
CA ALA A 129 4.32 1.70 26.95
C ALA A 129 5.84 1.72 26.65
N ILE A 130 6.57 0.64 26.92
CA ILE A 130 8.00 0.51 26.58
C ILE A 130 8.19 0.67 25.06
N LEU A 131 7.41 -0.09 24.28
CA LEU A 131 7.50 -0.08 22.83
C LEU A 131 7.20 1.32 22.25
N THR A 132 6.11 1.95 22.69
CA THR A 132 5.74 3.29 22.23
C THR A 132 6.78 4.33 22.61
N ARG A 133 7.32 4.28 23.82
CA ARG A 133 8.44 5.13 24.25
C ARG A 133 9.62 4.96 23.32
N ARG A 134 10.03 3.71 23.06
CA ARG A 134 11.18 3.42 22.22
C ARG A 134 11.00 3.88 20.77
N ILE A 135 9.80 3.70 20.21
CA ILE A 135 9.46 4.24 18.88
C ILE A 135 9.59 5.76 18.88
N ALA A 136 9.03 6.46 19.89
CA ALA A 136 9.10 7.92 19.96
C ALA A 136 10.55 8.42 20.06
N GLU A 137 11.39 7.78 20.88
CA GLU A 137 12.80 8.12 21.04
C GLU A 137 13.60 7.93 19.73
N LEU A 138 13.47 6.78 19.09
CA LEU A 138 14.19 6.47 17.84
C LEU A 138 13.78 7.33 16.68
N MET A 139 12.50 7.70 16.60
CA MET A 139 11.95 8.58 15.55
C MET A 139 12.18 10.06 15.85
N GLY A 140 12.56 10.43 17.08
CA GLY A 140 12.71 11.81 17.52
C GLY A 140 11.36 12.52 17.73
N ALA A 141 10.28 11.76 17.95
CA ALA A 141 8.95 12.33 18.13
C ALA A 141 8.79 12.98 19.49
N GLU A 142 8.12 14.14 19.50
CA GLU A 142 7.87 14.92 20.72
C GLU A 142 6.53 14.58 21.37
N LEU A 143 5.53 14.23 20.54
CA LEU A 143 4.16 14.00 20.96
C LEU A 143 3.67 12.64 20.49
N VAL A 144 2.92 11.97 21.36
CA VAL A 144 2.17 10.76 21.06
C VAL A 144 0.69 11.04 21.21
N TRP A 145 -0.06 10.83 20.14
CA TRP A 145 -1.50 11.05 20.06
C TRP A 145 -2.23 9.72 20.18
N ALA A 146 -3.25 9.66 21.01
CA ALA A 146 -4.14 8.51 21.15
C ALA A 146 -5.58 8.94 20.82
N PRO A 147 -6.05 8.76 19.58
CA PRO A 147 -7.40 9.20 19.18
C PRO A 147 -8.52 8.42 19.88
N GLY A 148 -8.21 7.32 20.55
CA GLY A 148 -9.20 6.50 21.26
C GLY A 148 -10.06 5.66 20.33
N VAL A 149 -9.61 5.43 19.11
CA VAL A 149 -10.26 4.56 18.14
C VAL A 149 -9.58 3.19 18.09
N THR A 150 -10.35 2.19 17.70
CA THR A 150 -9.92 0.79 17.60
C THR A 150 -10.02 0.31 16.15
N LEU A 151 -9.52 -0.88 15.88
CA LEU A 151 -9.71 -1.55 14.59
C LEU A 151 -11.22 -1.76 14.28
N CYS A 152 -12.02 -2.04 15.32
CA CYS A 152 -13.47 -2.22 15.15
C CYS A 152 -14.15 -0.93 14.67
N ASP A 153 -13.71 0.23 15.13
CA ASP A 153 -14.24 1.53 14.67
C ASP A 153 -13.92 1.76 13.20
N GLY A 154 -12.71 1.38 12.76
CA GLY A 154 -12.33 1.43 11.35
C GLY A 154 -13.18 0.52 10.47
N ILE A 155 -13.44 -0.72 10.91
CA ILE A 155 -14.33 -1.67 10.19
C ILE A 155 -15.77 -1.14 10.13
N ALA A 156 -16.28 -0.58 11.24
CA ALA A 156 -17.62 0.01 11.29
C ALA A 156 -17.73 1.22 10.36
N TYR A 157 -16.69 2.06 10.30
CA TYR A 157 -16.60 3.19 9.37
C TYR A 157 -16.69 2.72 7.92
N GLU A 158 -15.86 1.76 7.52
CA GLU A 158 -15.85 1.23 6.16
C GLU A 158 -17.21 0.61 5.78
N TYR A 159 -17.81 -0.17 6.68
CA TYR A 159 -19.15 -0.74 6.49
C TYR A 159 -20.21 0.34 6.27
N ALA A 160 -20.21 1.39 7.09
CA ALA A 160 -21.19 2.48 7.01
C ALA A 160 -21.02 3.30 5.71
N GLU A 161 -19.78 3.54 5.26
CA GLU A 161 -19.47 4.23 4.00
C GLU A 161 -19.92 3.39 2.79
N GLN A 162 -19.60 2.08 2.76
CA GLN A 162 -20.03 1.16 1.70
C GLN A 162 -21.55 1.07 1.58
N ASN A 163 -22.25 1.13 2.72
CA ASN A 163 -23.71 1.17 2.76
C ASN A 163 -24.32 2.57 2.57
N LYS A 164 -23.50 3.57 2.21
CA LYS A 164 -23.91 4.95 1.93
C LYS A 164 -24.63 5.63 3.10
N MET A 165 -24.34 5.25 4.34
CA MET A 165 -24.89 5.87 5.55
C MET A 165 -24.31 7.29 5.74
N PHE A 166 -23.10 7.52 5.24
CA PHE A 166 -22.46 8.83 5.10
C PHE A 166 -21.52 8.82 3.90
N ARG A 167 -20.99 9.97 3.56
CA ARG A 167 -19.93 10.09 2.55
C ARG A 167 -18.63 10.44 3.24
N GLY A 168 -17.64 9.55 3.13
CA GLY A 168 -16.29 9.84 3.61
C GLY A 168 -15.66 10.99 2.84
N GLU A 169 -14.82 11.77 3.53
CA GLU A 169 -14.06 12.86 2.91
C GLU A 169 -12.72 12.37 2.35
N HIS A 170 -12.24 11.23 2.83
CA HIS A 170 -10.94 10.66 2.46
C HIS A 170 -11.06 9.64 1.33
N ASP A 171 -10.17 9.74 0.33
CA ASP A 171 -10.08 8.76 -0.76
C ASP A 171 -8.97 7.74 -0.50
N PHE A 172 -9.34 6.62 0.07
CA PHE A 172 -8.41 5.52 0.35
C PHE A 172 -7.75 4.93 -0.91
N ALA A 173 -8.33 5.10 -2.10
CA ALA A 173 -7.72 4.65 -3.34
C ALA A 173 -6.46 5.47 -3.67
N GLU A 174 -6.46 6.77 -3.36
CA GLU A 174 -5.28 7.62 -3.53
C GLU A 174 -4.14 7.24 -2.57
N ASP A 175 -4.42 6.74 -1.36
CA ASP A 175 -3.39 6.19 -0.46
C ASP A 175 -2.70 4.96 -1.05
N ILE A 176 -3.47 4.07 -1.66
CA ILE A 176 -2.93 2.87 -2.31
C ILE A 176 -2.03 3.28 -3.49
N ILE A 177 -2.46 4.27 -4.27
CA ILE A 177 -1.68 4.81 -5.39
C ILE A 177 -0.40 5.48 -4.88
N ALA A 178 -0.48 6.29 -3.83
CA ALA A 178 0.67 6.93 -3.21
C ALA A 178 1.69 5.89 -2.71
N CYS A 179 1.20 4.78 -2.12
CA CYS A 179 2.04 3.66 -1.73
C CYS A 179 2.76 3.04 -2.95
N ALA A 180 2.05 2.77 -4.05
CA ALA A 180 2.62 2.22 -5.27
C ALA A 180 3.68 3.16 -5.89
N LEU A 181 3.42 4.47 -5.92
CA LEU A 181 4.38 5.48 -6.38
C LEU A 181 5.65 5.49 -5.52
N ASN A 182 5.51 5.34 -4.22
CA ASN A 182 6.67 5.27 -3.32
C ASN A 182 7.47 3.97 -3.51
N ILE A 183 6.79 2.83 -3.77
CA ILE A 183 7.46 1.57 -4.14
C ILE A 183 8.21 1.77 -5.47
N SER A 184 7.54 2.27 -6.51
CA SER A 184 8.16 2.55 -7.81
C SER A 184 9.41 3.45 -7.66
N LYS A 185 9.31 4.52 -6.89
CA LYS A 185 10.45 5.43 -6.60
C LYS A 185 11.58 4.71 -5.86
N ARG A 186 11.29 3.82 -4.91
CA ARG A 186 12.30 3.04 -4.18
C ARG A 186 13.10 2.15 -5.11
N TYR A 187 12.44 1.53 -6.08
CA TYR A 187 13.06 0.66 -7.08
C TYR A 187 13.43 1.40 -8.38
N ASN A 188 13.66 2.72 -8.27
CA ASN A 188 14.15 3.57 -9.37
C ASN A 188 13.27 3.56 -10.62
N GLY A 189 11.95 3.39 -10.45
CA GLY A 189 10.98 3.49 -11.54
C GLY A 189 10.87 4.91 -12.11
N SER A 190 10.55 5.02 -13.38
CA SER A 190 10.35 6.31 -14.06
C SER A 190 8.94 6.85 -13.84
N SER A 191 8.80 7.94 -13.08
CA SER A 191 7.49 8.58 -12.87
C SER A 191 6.84 9.01 -14.18
N LYS A 192 7.58 9.61 -15.10
CA LYS A 192 7.06 10.04 -16.41
C LYS A 192 6.48 8.89 -17.22
N ARG A 193 7.14 7.74 -17.16
CA ARG A 193 6.65 6.55 -17.86
C ARG A 193 5.45 5.94 -17.15
N ALA A 194 5.44 5.89 -15.82
CA ALA A 194 4.30 5.46 -15.04
C ALA A 194 3.05 6.31 -15.37
N ASP A 195 3.17 7.63 -15.37
CA ASP A 195 2.09 8.56 -15.72
C ASP A 195 1.57 8.31 -17.15
N THR A 196 2.49 8.08 -18.11
CA THR A 196 2.12 7.79 -19.49
C THR A 196 1.36 6.48 -19.62
N LEU A 197 1.86 5.41 -19.00
CA LEU A 197 1.21 4.10 -19.03
C LEU A 197 -0.13 4.12 -18.28
N GLU A 198 -0.20 4.78 -17.14
CA GLU A 198 -1.45 4.96 -16.40
C GLU A 198 -2.50 5.67 -17.25
N HIS A 199 -2.14 6.75 -17.93
CA HIS A 199 -3.03 7.47 -18.82
C HIS A 199 -3.51 6.59 -19.98
N ILE A 200 -2.63 5.88 -20.66
CA ILE A 200 -2.99 5.02 -21.79
C ILE A 200 -3.87 3.85 -21.34
N THR A 201 -3.48 3.16 -20.27
CA THR A 201 -4.22 2.00 -19.75
C THR A 201 -5.62 2.38 -19.28
N THR A 202 -5.77 3.48 -18.55
CA THR A 202 -7.07 3.96 -18.07
C THR A 202 -7.94 4.44 -19.23
N THR A 203 -7.36 5.08 -20.25
CA THR A 203 -8.08 5.48 -21.47
C THR A 203 -8.63 4.27 -22.21
N ILE A 204 -7.86 3.19 -22.37
CA ILE A 204 -8.30 1.94 -22.99
C ILE A 204 -9.40 1.29 -22.13
N PHE A 205 -9.15 1.16 -20.82
CA PHE A 205 -10.10 0.57 -19.88
C PHE A 205 -11.45 1.27 -19.93
N ASP A 206 -11.47 2.58 -19.79
CA ASP A 206 -12.70 3.38 -19.78
C ASP A 206 -13.47 3.30 -21.10
N SER A 207 -12.77 3.21 -22.24
CA SER A 207 -13.40 3.05 -23.56
C SER A 207 -14.06 1.68 -23.76
N MET A 208 -13.58 0.66 -23.04
CA MET A 208 -14.05 -0.73 -23.14
C MET A 208 -15.03 -1.13 -22.03
N LYS A 209 -15.51 -0.18 -21.22
CA LYS A 209 -16.37 -0.43 -20.05
C LYS A 209 -17.59 -1.31 -20.35
N LYS A 210 -18.15 -1.23 -21.56
CA LYS A 210 -19.32 -2.03 -21.99
C LYS A 210 -18.96 -3.50 -22.29
N VAL A 211 -17.68 -3.82 -22.45
CA VAL A 211 -17.21 -5.15 -22.91
C VAL A 211 -16.53 -5.93 -21.78
N HIS A 212 -15.66 -5.28 -21.02
CA HIS A 212 -14.82 -6.02 -20.06
C HIS A 212 -15.56 -6.44 -18.79
N GLY A 213 -16.67 -5.77 -18.43
CA GLY A 213 -17.48 -6.11 -17.24
C GLY A 213 -16.75 -5.87 -15.88
N MET A 214 -15.67 -5.09 -15.88
CA MET A 214 -14.88 -4.75 -14.68
C MET A 214 -15.30 -3.39 -14.13
N GLY A 215 -15.10 -3.19 -12.82
CA GLY A 215 -15.48 -1.98 -12.09
C GLY A 215 -14.30 -1.06 -11.72
N GLN A 216 -14.54 -0.17 -10.76
CA GLN A 216 -13.54 0.79 -10.30
C GLN A 216 -12.36 0.12 -9.57
N ARG A 217 -12.63 -1.04 -8.93
CA ARG A 217 -11.58 -1.76 -8.21
C ARG A 217 -10.55 -2.36 -9.16
N GLU A 218 -10.99 -2.98 -10.26
CA GLU A 218 -10.10 -3.51 -11.30
C GLU A 218 -9.39 -2.37 -12.06
N ARG A 219 -10.05 -1.21 -12.20
CA ARG A 219 -9.42 -0.01 -12.73
C ARG A 219 -8.26 0.46 -11.84
N LEU A 220 -8.43 0.38 -10.51
CA LEU A 220 -7.35 0.65 -9.57
C LEU A 220 -6.20 -0.35 -9.72
N TYR A 221 -6.47 -1.66 -9.85
CA TYR A 221 -5.41 -2.66 -10.08
C TYR A 221 -4.60 -2.34 -11.34
N LEU A 222 -5.27 -1.90 -12.40
CA LEU A 222 -4.60 -1.53 -13.63
C LEU A 222 -3.70 -0.29 -13.46
N ARG A 223 -4.15 0.72 -12.72
CA ARG A 223 -3.34 1.89 -12.36
C ARG A 223 -2.10 1.48 -11.59
N LEU A 224 -2.26 0.64 -10.58
CA LEU A 224 -1.15 0.11 -9.78
C LEU A 224 -0.16 -0.69 -10.63
N ALA A 225 -0.66 -1.55 -11.51
CA ALA A 225 0.17 -2.32 -12.41
C ALA A 225 0.95 -1.42 -13.39
N ALA A 226 0.35 -0.34 -13.88
CA ALA A 226 1.01 0.64 -14.72
C ALA A 226 2.14 1.40 -13.97
N ILE A 227 1.91 1.75 -12.70
CA ILE A 227 2.90 2.43 -11.85
C ILE A 227 4.08 1.49 -11.52
N LEU A 228 3.80 0.22 -11.25
CA LEU A 228 4.78 -0.78 -10.80
C LEU A 228 5.37 -1.61 -11.94
N HIS A 229 5.01 -1.33 -13.19
CA HIS A 229 5.25 -2.18 -14.37
C HIS A 229 6.71 -2.62 -14.57
N ASP A 230 7.69 -1.87 -14.06
CA ASP A 230 9.10 -2.13 -14.29
C ASP A 230 9.96 -2.09 -12.99
N CYS A 231 9.33 -2.16 -11.81
CA CYS A 231 10.06 -2.10 -10.54
C CYS A 231 11.10 -3.23 -10.40
N GLY A 232 10.88 -4.39 -11.03
CA GLY A 232 11.81 -5.51 -11.02
C GLY A 232 13.12 -5.26 -11.79
N LYS A 233 13.19 -4.26 -12.67
CA LYS A 233 14.41 -3.88 -13.38
C LYS A 233 15.55 -3.51 -12.42
N TYR A 234 15.22 -3.02 -11.24
CA TYR A 234 16.20 -2.72 -10.21
C TYR A 234 16.98 -3.96 -9.76
N ILE A 235 16.36 -5.13 -9.85
CA ILE A 235 16.95 -6.42 -9.44
C ILE A 235 17.54 -7.15 -10.64
N SER A 236 16.77 -7.27 -11.74
CA SER A 236 17.19 -8.02 -12.92
C SER A 236 16.61 -7.43 -14.19
N LEU A 237 17.47 -7.22 -15.21
CA LEU A 237 17.03 -6.81 -16.54
C LEU A 237 16.53 -7.99 -17.39
N LEU A 238 16.90 -9.21 -17.05
CA LEU A 238 16.47 -10.42 -17.76
C LEU A 238 15.14 -10.97 -17.25
N ASN A 239 14.96 -10.94 -15.91
CA ASN A 239 13.79 -11.51 -15.24
C ASN A 239 12.92 -10.42 -14.60
N VAL A 240 12.63 -9.36 -15.37
CA VAL A 240 11.86 -8.21 -14.86
C VAL A 240 10.52 -8.62 -14.30
N GLY A 241 9.80 -9.51 -14.97
CA GLY A 241 8.47 -9.99 -14.58
C GLY A 241 8.47 -10.66 -13.21
N GLU A 242 9.33 -11.67 -13.02
CA GLU A 242 9.43 -12.41 -11.76
C GLU A 242 9.93 -11.52 -10.62
N ALA A 243 10.95 -10.70 -10.86
CA ALA A 243 11.46 -9.77 -9.87
C ALA A 243 10.40 -8.72 -9.46
N SER A 244 9.59 -8.24 -10.40
CA SER A 244 8.48 -7.33 -10.08
C SER A 244 7.40 -8.02 -9.25
N TYR A 245 7.04 -9.25 -9.59
CA TYR A 245 6.10 -10.05 -8.81
C TYR A 245 6.58 -10.20 -7.37
N ASP A 246 7.84 -10.60 -7.16
CA ASP A 246 8.42 -10.78 -5.83
C ASP A 246 8.43 -9.47 -5.03
N ILE A 247 8.79 -8.35 -5.63
CA ILE A 247 8.76 -7.03 -4.99
C ILE A 247 7.33 -6.69 -4.55
N ILE A 248 6.34 -6.85 -5.43
CA ILE A 248 4.95 -6.49 -5.14
C ILE A 248 4.39 -7.40 -4.03
N MET A 249 4.64 -8.70 -4.10
CA MET A 249 4.15 -9.65 -3.08
C MET A 249 4.85 -9.51 -1.74
N ALA A 250 6.13 -9.14 -1.72
CA ALA A 250 6.89 -8.90 -0.50
C ALA A 250 6.62 -7.53 0.15
N THR A 251 6.00 -6.60 -0.58
CA THR A 251 5.73 -5.24 -0.09
C THR A 251 4.31 -5.13 0.44
N GLU A 252 4.16 -4.57 1.64
CA GLU A 252 2.84 -4.25 2.20
C GLU A 252 2.23 -3.06 1.47
N MET A 253 0.99 -3.22 1.02
CA MET A 253 0.15 -2.13 0.48
C MET A 253 -1.16 -2.14 1.25
N ILE A 254 -1.32 -1.21 2.21
CA ILE A 254 -2.56 -1.06 2.97
C ILE A 254 -3.72 -0.76 2.01
N GLY A 255 -4.87 -1.38 2.24
CA GLY A 255 -6.05 -1.24 1.40
C GLY A 255 -6.14 -2.25 0.25
N LEU A 256 -5.14 -3.13 0.08
CA LEU A 256 -5.21 -4.31 -0.78
C LEU A 256 -5.20 -5.59 0.04
N SER A 257 -6.14 -6.48 -0.24
CA SER A 257 -6.09 -7.86 0.23
C SER A 257 -4.92 -8.63 -0.41
N HIS A 258 -4.59 -9.78 0.14
CA HIS A 258 -3.55 -10.64 -0.45
C HIS A 258 -3.87 -11.03 -1.90
N MET A 259 -5.12 -11.40 -2.16
CA MET A 259 -5.60 -11.77 -3.50
C MET A 259 -5.49 -10.60 -4.50
N GLU A 260 -5.90 -9.40 -4.10
CA GLU A 260 -5.82 -8.20 -4.95
C GLU A 260 -4.38 -7.84 -5.29
N ARG A 261 -3.49 -7.95 -4.30
CA ARG A 261 -2.05 -7.75 -4.51
C ARG A 261 -1.47 -8.79 -5.46
N GLU A 262 -1.90 -10.05 -5.35
CA GLU A 262 -1.50 -11.12 -6.25
C GLU A 262 -2.02 -10.89 -7.68
N ILE A 263 -3.23 -10.35 -7.86
CA ILE A 263 -3.73 -9.92 -9.18
C ILE A 263 -2.80 -8.88 -9.79
N VAL A 264 -2.49 -7.80 -9.07
CA VAL A 264 -1.60 -6.73 -9.55
C VAL A 264 -0.21 -7.28 -9.89
N ALA A 265 0.36 -8.12 -9.01
CA ALA A 265 1.67 -8.73 -9.20
C ALA A 265 1.72 -9.59 -10.48
N ASN A 266 0.69 -10.40 -10.73
CA ASN A 266 0.63 -11.22 -11.95
C ASN A 266 0.40 -10.40 -13.21
N VAL A 267 -0.39 -9.31 -13.17
CA VAL A 267 -0.53 -8.38 -14.30
C VAL A 267 0.82 -7.79 -14.68
N VAL A 268 1.62 -7.38 -13.71
CA VAL A 268 2.98 -6.86 -13.94
C VAL A 268 3.92 -7.96 -14.43
N ARG A 269 3.88 -9.15 -13.81
CA ARG A 269 4.67 -10.32 -14.24
C ARG A 269 4.44 -10.63 -15.70
N PHE A 270 3.20 -10.84 -16.08
CA PHE A 270 2.83 -11.20 -17.45
C PHE A 270 2.92 -10.06 -18.47
N ASN A 271 3.14 -8.84 -18.03
CA ASN A 271 3.53 -7.76 -18.95
C ASN A 271 4.93 -7.98 -19.55
N HIS A 272 5.79 -8.78 -18.90
CA HIS A 272 7.18 -9.04 -19.28
C HIS A 272 7.49 -10.48 -19.66
N SER A 273 6.60 -11.42 -19.32
CA SER A 273 6.76 -12.85 -19.60
C SER A 273 5.56 -13.40 -20.37
N ASP A 274 5.69 -14.58 -20.92
CA ASP A 274 4.57 -15.27 -21.58
C ASP A 274 3.42 -15.49 -20.61
N PHE A 275 2.21 -15.38 -21.13
CA PHE A 275 1.01 -15.61 -20.34
C PHE A 275 0.78 -17.11 -20.18
N VAL A 276 0.66 -17.57 -18.94
CA VAL A 276 0.35 -18.98 -18.63
C VAL A 276 -1.14 -19.07 -18.33
N TYR A 277 -1.86 -19.96 -19.00
CA TYR A 277 -3.31 -20.07 -18.87
C TYR A 277 -3.73 -20.82 -17.62
N TYR A 278 -4.93 -20.53 -17.15
CA TYR A 278 -5.50 -21.18 -15.97
C TYR A 278 -5.52 -22.71 -16.15
N GLY A 279 -4.98 -23.42 -15.15
CA GLY A 279 -4.90 -24.89 -15.18
C GLY A 279 -3.69 -25.48 -15.92
N GLN A 280 -2.86 -24.64 -16.54
CA GLN A 280 -1.55 -25.10 -17.05
C GLN A 280 -0.54 -25.27 -15.90
N ALA A 281 0.43 -26.17 -16.08
CA ALA A 281 1.51 -26.36 -15.12
C ALA A 281 2.32 -25.06 -14.97
N GLN A 282 2.49 -24.60 -13.74
CA GLN A 282 3.25 -23.42 -13.39
C GLN A 282 4.38 -23.80 -12.43
N GLU A 283 5.53 -23.19 -12.61
CA GLU A 283 6.62 -23.30 -11.64
C GLU A 283 6.21 -22.71 -10.29
N ARG A 284 5.34 -21.70 -10.32
CA ARG A 284 4.78 -21.03 -9.14
C ARG A 284 3.25 -21.07 -9.22
N PRO A 285 2.57 -21.95 -8.48
CA PRO A 285 1.12 -21.97 -8.42
C PRO A 285 0.59 -20.64 -7.88
N MET A 286 -0.41 -20.07 -8.54
CA MET A 286 -1.13 -18.89 -8.06
C MET A 286 -2.28 -19.31 -7.15
N GLY A 287 -2.48 -18.59 -6.03
CA GLY A 287 -3.61 -18.77 -5.14
C GLY A 287 -4.95 -18.21 -5.67
N LEU A 288 -4.98 -17.81 -6.95
CA LEU A 288 -6.12 -17.14 -7.57
C LEU A 288 -7.17 -18.12 -8.08
N ASP A 289 -8.42 -17.81 -7.88
CA ASP A 289 -9.53 -18.51 -8.50
C ASP A 289 -9.66 -18.16 -9.99
N LYS A 290 -10.52 -18.89 -10.71
CA LYS A 290 -10.72 -18.72 -12.14
C LYS A 290 -11.19 -17.30 -12.52
N ALA A 291 -12.02 -16.67 -11.69
CA ALA A 291 -12.55 -15.33 -11.95
C ALA A 291 -11.46 -14.26 -11.81
N SER A 292 -10.67 -14.33 -10.73
CA SER A 292 -9.52 -13.47 -10.52
C SER A 292 -8.46 -13.65 -11.61
N TYR A 293 -8.25 -14.90 -12.06
CA TYR A 293 -7.34 -15.18 -13.16
C TYR A 293 -7.78 -14.58 -14.49
N LEU A 294 -9.08 -14.59 -14.78
CA LEU A 294 -9.64 -13.91 -15.95
C LEU A 294 -9.43 -12.39 -15.85
N THR A 295 -9.53 -11.83 -14.66
CA THR A 295 -9.20 -10.41 -14.40
C THR A 295 -7.74 -10.13 -14.72
N VAL A 296 -6.81 -10.99 -14.29
CA VAL A 296 -5.38 -10.90 -14.64
C VAL A 296 -5.19 -10.88 -16.15
N ALA A 297 -5.80 -11.81 -16.89
CA ALA A 297 -5.69 -11.88 -18.35
C ALA A 297 -6.18 -10.58 -19.02
N LYS A 298 -7.33 -10.09 -18.61
CA LYS A 298 -7.95 -8.85 -19.14
C LYS A 298 -7.07 -7.62 -18.88
N LEU A 299 -6.58 -7.45 -17.66
CA LEU A 299 -5.73 -6.32 -17.31
C LEU A 299 -4.35 -6.41 -17.97
N THR A 300 -3.77 -7.60 -18.06
CA THR A 300 -2.50 -7.84 -18.77
C THR A 300 -2.60 -7.47 -20.25
N ALA A 301 -3.68 -7.83 -20.92
CA ALA A 301 -3.89 -7.49 -22.32
C ALA A 301 -3.88 -5.96 -22.52
N ILE A 302 -4.54 -5.21 -21.64
CA ILE A 302 -4.54 -3.74 -21.69
C ILE A 302 -3.14 -3.18 -21.41
N LEU A 303 -2.46 -3.68 -20.38
CA LEU A 303 -1.13 -3.18 -19.99
C LEU A 303 -0.07 -3.46 -21.06
N ARG A 304 -0.05 -4.65 -21.67
CA ARG A 304 0.85 -4.98 -22.79
C ARG A 304 0.63 -4.06 -23.99
N LEU A 305 -0.64 -3.79 -24.31
CA LEU A 305 -0.99 -2.89 -25.41
C LEU A 305 -0.48 -1.47 -25.14
N ALA A 306 -0.70 -0.95 -23.92
CA ALA A 306 -0.21 0.36 -23.51
C ALA A 306 1.33 0.43 -23.49
N ASN A 307 1.99 -0.62 -22.98
CA ASN A 307 3.44 -0.71 -22.90
C ASN A 307 4.08 -0.72 -24.31
N SER A 308 3.44 -1.33 -25.31
CA SER A 308 3.90 -1.31 -26.70
C SER A 308 3.85 0.09 -27.34
N LEU A 309 2.92 0.95 -26.89
CA LEU A 309 2.80 2.33 -27.37
C LEU A 309 3.90 3.27 -26.82
N ASP A 310 4.60 2.87 -25.76
CA ASP A 310 5.79 3.61 -25.24
C ASP A 310 7.04 2.73 -25.23
N ARG A 311 7.23 1.93 -26.30
CA ARG A 311 8.34 0.97 -26.37
C ARG A 311 9.71 1.62 -26.34
N SER A 312 9.84 2.79 -26.94
CA SER A 312 11.09 3.56 -26.93
C SER A 312 11.38 4.29 -25.63
N HIS A 313 10.44 4.31 -24.67
CA HIS A 313 10.49 5.05 -23.39
C HIS A 313 10.67 6.58 -23.57
N LYS A 314 10.23 7.11 -24.71
CA LYS A 314 10.38 8.53 -25.04
C LYS A 314 9.07 9.32 -24.90
N GLN A 315 7.98 8.66 -24.48
CA GLN A 315 6.65 9.25 -24.32
C GLN A 315 6.22 10.05 -25.55
N LYS A 316 6.46 9.48 -26.75
CA LYS A 316 6.15 10.10 -28.05
C LYS A 316 4.68 10.39 -28.25
N MET A 317 3.79 9.64 -27.59
CA MET A 317 2.36 9.73 -27.74
C MET A 317 1.73 10.52 -26.58
N LYS A 318 1.70 11.85 -26.70
CA LYS A 318 1.24 12.75 -25.65
C LYS A 318 -0.28 12.74 -25.40
N GLY A 319 -1.07 12.28 -26.36
CA GLY A 319 -2.53 12.26 -26.24
C GLY A 319 -3.10 11.04 -26.95
N VAL A 320 -3.31 9.96 -26.23
CA VAL A 320 -3.96 8.77 -26.73
C VAL A 320 -5.45 8.86 -26.41
N LYS A 321 -6.30 8.72 -27.45
CA LYS A 321 -7.74 8.57 -27.30
C LYS A 321 -8.14 7.20 -27.80
N ALA A 322 -8.94 6.48 -27.02
CA ALA A 322 -9.44 5.17 -27.38
C ALA A 322 -10.93 5.26 -27.73
N VAL A 323 -11.33 4.63 -28.81
CA VAL A 323 -12.72 4.55 -29.24
C VAL A 323 -13.02 3.12 -29.68
N LEU A 324 -13.98 2.50 -29.03
CA LEU A 324 -14.47 1.18 -29.40
C LEU A 324 -15.53 1.33 -30.53
N GLN A 325 -15.29 0.70 -31.68
CA GLN A 325 -16.23 0.63 -32.80
C GLN A 325 -16.39 -0.82 -33.22
N GLU A 326 -17.60 -1.36 -33.09
CA GLU A 326 -17.86 -2.79 -33.37
C GLU A 326 -16.80 -3.72 -32.78
N ASN A 327 -15.96 -4.33 -33.61
CA ASN A 327 -14.90 -5.26 -33.21
C ASN A 327 -13.49 -4.64 -33.24
N GLU A 328 -13.38 -3.30 -33.38
CA GLU A 328 -12.10 -2.61 -33.39
C GLU A 328 -11.98 -1.63 -32.21
N LEU A 329 -10.83 -1.68 -31.55
CA LEU A 329 -10.40 -0.66 -30.60
C LEU A 329 -9.46 0.32 -31.30
N ILE A 330 -9.99 1.49 -31.68
CA ILE A 330 -9.22 2.50 -32.38
C ILE A 330 -8.48 3.39 -31.40
N LEU A 331 -7.14 3.31 -31.42
CA LEU A 331 -6.25 4.16 -30.63
C LEU A 331 -5.78 5.32 -31.52
N LYS A 332 -6.38 6.49 -31.28
CA LYS A 332 -6.01 7.72 -31.97
C LYS A 332 -4.83 8.37 -31.27
N VAL A 333 -3.70 8.47 -31.93
CA VAL A 333 -2.48 9.06 -31.40
C VAL A 333 -2.14 10.36 -32.10
N ASP A 334 -1.80 11.39 -31.31
CA ASP A 334 -1.37 12.69 -31.84
C ASP A 334 0.15 12.81 -31.58
N THR A 335 0.93 12.54 -32.61
CA THR A 335 2.38 12.64 -32.59
C THR A 335 2.94 12.93 -33.97
N GLN A 336 4.01 13.71 -34.03
CA GLN A 336 4.79 13.98 -35.25
C GLN A 336 6.08 13.11 -35.28
N GLU A 337 6.35 12.37 -34.24
CA GLU A 337 7.56 11.55 -34.14
C GLU A 337 7.40 10.23 -34.90
N ASP A 338 8.52 9.64 -35.27
CA ASP A 338 8.54 8.29 -35.82
C ASP A 338 8.14 7.27 -34.77
N ILE A 339 7.07 6.52 -35.03
CA ILE A 339 6.52 5.48 -34.16
C ILE A 339 6.65 4.08 -34.79
N THR A 340 7.62 3.89 -35.67
CA THR A 340 7.83 2.59 -36.32
C THR A 340 8.11 1.47 -35.34
N LEU A 341 8.93 1.76 -34.32
CA LEU A 341 9.22 0.80 -33.24
C LEU A 341 7.95 0.42 -32.46
N GLU A 342 7.18 1.42 -32.06
CA GLU A 342 5.93 1.23 -31.33
C GLU A 342 4.91 0.42 -32.15
N LYS A 343 4.78 0.69 -33.43
CA LYS A 343 3.89 -0.07 -34.34
C LYS A 343 4.29 -1.54 -34.45
N GLY A 344 5.58 -1.83 -34.52
CA GLY A 344 6.07 -3.20 -34.59
C GLY A 344 5.73 -4.01 -33.34
N PHE A 345 6.00 -3.47 -32.16
CA PHE A 345 5.67 -4.13 -30.88
C PHE A 345 4.17 -4.15 -30.59
N PHE A 346 3.44 -3.15 -31.06
CA PHE A 346 1.99 -3.12 -30.95
C PHE A 346 1.33 -4.30 -31.66
N GLN A 347 1.81 -4.68 -32.84
CA GLN A 347 1.29 -5.84 -33.57
C GLN A 347 1.39 -7.13 -32.76
N THR A 348 2.51 -7.38 -32.10
CA THR A 348 2.67 -8.55 -31.21
C THR A 348 1.69 -8.53 -30.04
N SER A 349 1.49 -7.35 -29.42
CA SER A 349 0.55 -7.19 -28.30
C SER A 349 -0.91 -7.32 -28.72
N THR A 350 -1.21 -7.05 -30.00
CA THR A 350 -2.56 -7.15 -30.59
C THR A 350 -3.09 -8.59 -30.57
N GLU A 351 -2.24 -9.58 -30.78
CA GLU A 351 -2.64 -10.99 -30.82
C GLU A 351 -3.22 -11.42 -29.47
N PHE A 352 -2.51 -11.19 -28.38
CA PHE A 352 -3.01 -11.52 -27.04
C PHE A 352 -4.25 -10.71 -26.66
N PHE A 353 -4.29 -9.43 -27.03
CA PHE A 353 -5.47 -8.60 -26.78
C PHE A 353 -6.72 -9.12 -27.50
N LYS A 354 -6.56 -9.51 -28.77
CA LYS A 354 -7.63 -10.11 -29.58
C LYS A 354 -8.11 -11.46 -29.03
N GLU A 355 -7.18 -12.26 -28.54
CA GLU A 355 -7.50 -13.53 -27.89
C GLU A 355 -8.39 -13.32 -26.65
N VAL A 356 -8.03 -12.35 -25.78
CA VAL A 356 -8.74 -12.11 -24.54
C VAL A 356 -10.10 -11.42 -24.73
N TYR A 357 -10.18 -10.49 -25.69
CA TYR A 357 -11.36 -9.62 -25.86
C TYR A 357 -12.16 -9.87 -27.13
N SER A 358 -11.64 -10.63 -28.09
CA SER A 358 -12.19 -10.77 -29.45
C SER A 358 -12.32 -9.43 -30.20
N ILE A 359 -11.52 -8.44 -29.81
CA ILE A 359 -11.48 -7.09 -30.37
C ILE A 359 -10.09 -6.85 -30.94
N THR A 360 -10.01 -6.24 -32.14
CA THR A 360 -8.74 -5.95 -32.79
C THR A 360 -8.34 -4.49 -32.51
N PRO A 361 -7.25 -4.24 -31.76
CA PRO A 361 -6.74 -2.87 -31.57
C PRO A 361 -6.03 -2.37 -32.82
N VAL A 362 -6.25 -1.09 -33.15
CA VAL A 362 -5.69 -0.41 -34.34
C VAL A 362 -5.17 0.96 -33.96
N ILE A 363 -3.94 1.29 -34.37
CA ILE A 363 -3.38 2.65 -34.20
C ILE A 363 -3.79 3.52 -35.41
N ARG A 364 -4.40 4.67 -35.13
CA ARG A 364 -4.63 5.73 -36.12
C ARG A 364 -3.87 6.99 -35.73
N GLN A 365 -2.81 7.27 -36.46
CA GLN A 365 -2.00 8.47 -36.26
C GLN A 365 -2.68 9.65 -36.97
N LYS A 366 -2.88 10.76 -36.23
CA LYS A 366 -3.40 12.00 -36.79
C LYS A 366 -2.29 12.65 -37.62
N LYS A 367 -2.39 12.59 -38.95
CA LYS A 367 -1.53 13.39 -39.83
C LYS A 367 -2.00 14.84 -39.77
N LYS A 368 -1.13 15.77 -39.40
CA LYS A 368 -1.33 17.17 -39.72
C LYS A 368 -0.96 17.33 -41.20
N PHE A 369 -1.90 17.81 -42.00
CA PHE A 369 -1.63 18.31 -43.36
C PHE A 369 -0.84 19.60 -43.23
#